data_a8bf94decabd3981dca07ca89b427230
#
_entry.id   a8bf94decabd3981dca07ca89b427230
#
_cell.length_a   1.000
_cell.length_b   1.000
_cell.length_c   1.000
_cell.angle_alpha   90.00
_cell.angle_beta   90.00
_cell.angle_gamma   90.00
#
_symmetry.space_group_name_H-M   'P 1'
#
loop_
_entity.id
_entity.type
_entity.pdbx_description
1 polymer ?
#
loop_
_entity_poly.entity_id
_entity_poly.type
_entity_poly.pdbx_seq_one_letter_code
_entity_poly.pdbx_strand_id
1 'polypeptide(L)'
;GLVEPTVHDLIMDPACGTGGFLFDSYEYALARFDEDADYPGQKAHPELQEWFKSHFKQIDEEWPDDMQSQNFYRHGVFGIEYLGMIKKMAAVNLYIRGLNPVNIEQGDSLNKFGTSIMPNSKTIILANPPFGAETDQTSYPNVWEDYSTEKETTILFVKLMLDSLQDGGKCAVIVSEGFLTWDQSSAKALREMLLTQANLK
;
A
#
# COMPACT_ATOMS: atom_id res chain seq x y z
N GLY A 1 0.20 12.15 -10.53
CA GLY A 1 1.19 11.58 -9.62
C GLY A 1 1.93 10.37 -10.21
N LEU A 2 2.79 9.71 -9.41
CA LEU A 2 3.60 8.59 -9.95
C LEU A 2 2.76 7.36 -10.29
N VAL A 3 1.77 7.03 -9.47
CA VAL A 3 0.97 5.80 -9.62
C VAL A 3 -0.45 6.04 -10.10
N GLU A 4 -1.01 7.22 -9.86
CA GLU A 4 -2.36 7.64 -10.30
C GLU A 4 -3.44 6.59 -10.06
N PRO A 5 -3.78 6.32 -8.79
CA PRO A 5 -4.78 5.32 -8.45
C PRO A 5 -6.18 5.70 -8.94
N THR A 6 -6.97 4.67 -9.19
CA THR A 6 -8.39 4.76 -9.60
C THR A 6 -9.26 3.89 -8.70
N VAL A 7 -10.57 4.03 -8.78
CA VAL A 7 -11.52 3.19 -8.02
C VAL A 7 -11.54 1.70 -8.44
N HIS A 8 -10.82 1.37 -9.51
CA HIS A 8 -10.65 -0.02 -9.97
C HIS A 8 -9.40 -0.69 -9.39
N ASP A 9 -8.58 0.07 -8.66
CA ASP A 9 -7.31 -0.43 -8.17
C ASP A 9 -7.46 -1.16 -6.82
N LEU A 10 -6.55 -2.11 -6.60
CA LEU A 10 -6.33 -2.78 -5.33
C LEU A 10 -5.01 -2.27 -4.77
N ILE A 11 -5.09 -1.33 -3.85
CA ILE A 11 -3.97 -0.57 -3.31
C ILE A 11 -3.48 -1.22 -2.02
N MET A 12 -2.18 -1.43 -1.88
CA MET A 12 -1.59 -1.97 -0.66
C MET A 12 -0.46 -1.09 -0.14
N ASP A 13 -0.38 -0.99 1.18
CA ASP A 13 0.80 -0.54 1.91
C ASP A 13 1.19 -1.62 2.93
N PRO A 14 2.27 -2.39 2.70
CA PRO A 14 2.70 -3.47 3.58
C PRO A 14 3.38 -2.99 4.87
N ALA A 15 3.58 -1.68 5.04
CA ALA A 15 4.15 -1.07 6.24
C ALA A 15 3.43 0.26 6.53
N CYS A 16 2.10 0.19 6.63
CA CYS A 16 1.24 1.35 6.45
C CYS A 16 1.35 2.42 7.57
N GLY A 17 1.98 2.10 8.68
CA GLY A 17 2.08 3.04 9.79
C GLY A 17 0.70 3.54 10.20
N THR A 18 0.51 4.84 10.18
CA THR A 18 -0.79 5.48 10.49
C THR A 18 -1.76 5.56 9.32
N GLY A 19 -1.44 4.93 8.18
CA GLY A 19 -2.31 4.80 7.02
C GLY A 19 -2.22 5.96 6.01
N GLY A 20 -1.17 6.78 6.06
CA GLY A 20 -1.03 7.97 5.23
C GLY A 20 -1.23 7.70 3.73
N PHE A 21 -0.42 6.82 3.16
CA PHE A 21 -0.52 6.49 1.73
C PHE A 21 -1.87 5.88 1.35
N LEU A 22 -2.50 5.13 2.24
CA LEU A 22 -3.77 4.47 1.95
C LEU A 22 -4.90 5.49 1.80
N PHE A 23 -5.03 6.41 2.75
CA PHE A 23 -6.11 7.38 2.65
C PHE A 23 -5.85 8.46 1.59
N ASP A 24 -4.60 8.91 1.38
CA ASP A 24 -4.28 9.85 0.30
C ASP A 24 -4.58 9.22 -1.08
N SER A 25 -4.27 7.93 -1.26
CA SER A 25 -4.57 7.20 -2.49
C SER A 25 -6.06 7.01 -2.70
N TYR A 26 -6.79 6.73 -1.64
CA TYR A 26 -8.24 6.58 -1.67
C TYR A 26 -8.92 7.91 -2.05
N GLU A 27 -8.55 8.99 -1.37
CA GLU A 27 -9.07 10.33 -1.68
C GLU A 27 -8.76 10.73 -3.13
N TYR A 28 -7.54 10.44 -3.60
CA TYR A 28 -7.13 10.69 -4.97
C TYR A 28 -7.98 9.91 -5.99
N ALA A 29 -8.20 8.61 -5.75
CA ALA A 29 -8.96 7.77 -6.64
C ALA A 29 -10.43 8.21 -6.74
N LEU A 30 -11.05 8.54 -5.60
CA LEU A 30 -12.43 9.03 -5.56
C LEU A 30 -12.58 10.39 -6.25
N ALA A 31 -11.67 11.31 -6.00
CA ALA A 31 -11.73 12.63 -6.62
C ALA A 31 -11.65 12.57 -8.15
N ARG A 32 -10.97 11.56 -8.70
CA ARG A 32 -10.91 11.33 -10.16
C ARG A 32 -12.12 10.58 -10.73
N PHE A 33 -12.85 9.91 -9.87
CA PHE A 33 -14.06 9.21 -10.27
C PHE A 33 -15.25 10.16 -10.41
N ASP A 34 -15.29 11.23 -9.64
CA ASP A 34 -16.29 12.29 -9.78
C ASP A 34 -15.88 13.19 -10.96
N GLU A 35 -16.62 13.11 -12.09
CA GLU A 35 -16.36 13.90 -13.30
C GLU A 35 -16.45 15.42 -13.07
N ASP A 36 -17.14 15.85 -12.01
CA ASP A 36 -17.29 17.24 -11.60
C ASP A 36 -16.21 17.68 -10.59
N ALA A 37 -15.38 16.75 -10.09
CA ALA A 37 -14.31 17.08 -9.16
C ALA A 37 -13.13 17.70 -9.91
N ASP A 38 -12.91 18.97 -9.67
CA ASP A 38 -11.74 19.71 -10.16
C ASP A 38 -10.50 19.27 -9.38
N TYR A 39 -9.92 18.13 -9.79
CA TYR A 39 -8.77 17.54 -9.12
C TYR A 39 -7.48 17.74 -9.91
N PRO A 40 -6.64 18.66 -9.50
CA PRO A 40 -5.23 18.66 -9.85
C PRO A 40 -4.36 18.58 -8.61
N GLY A 41 -4.15 17.41 -8.05
CA GLY A 41 -3.03 17.14 -7.15
C GLY A 41 -2.75 18.13 -6.01
N GLN A 42 -3.68 18.96 -5.65
CA GLN A 42 -3.52 19.90 -4.55
C GLN A 42 -4.05 19.29 -3.26
N LYS A 43 -3.28 19.49 -2.18
CA LYS A 43 -3.68 19.25 -0.79
C LYS A 43 -5.18 19.55 -0.63
N ALA A 44 -5.90 18.58 -0.11
CA ALA A 44 -7.32 18.55 0.09
C ALA A 44 -7.97 19.96 0.08
N HIS A 45 -8.54 20.31 -1.04
CA HIS A 45 -9.26 21.56 -1.17
C HIS A 45 -10.34 21.58 -0.07
N PRO A 46 -10.57 22.66 0.67
CA PRO A 46 -11.60 22.70 1.71
C PRO A 46 -12.97 22.23 1.22
N GLU A 47 -13.29 22.45 -0.05
CA GLU A 47 -14.51 22.01 -0.72
C GLU A 47 -14.55 20.48 -0.91
N LEU A 48 -13.40 19.82 -1.16
CA LEU A 48 -13.30 18.36 -1.18
C LEU A 48 -13.53 17.77 0.21
N GLN A 49 -13.04 18.40 1.27
CA GLN A 49 -13.34 17.97 2.64
C GLN A 49 -14.84 18.12 2.97
N GLU A 50 -15.48 19.18 2.50
CA GLU A 50 -16.92 19.37 2.64
C GLU A 50 -17.70 18.36 1.81
N TRP A 51 -17.26 18.10 0.58
CA TRP A 51 -17.83 17.06 -0.29
C TRP A 51 -17.69 15.68 0.34
N PHE A 52 -16.49 15.31 0.79
CA PHE A 52 -16.25 14.08 1.54
C PHE A 52 -17.18 13.98 2.75
N LYS A 53 -17.24 15.01 3.59
CA LYS A 53 -18.14 15.03 4.77
C LYS A 53 -19.61 14.92 4.39
N SER A 54 -20.04 15.50 3.28
CA SER A 54 -21.41 15.42 2.82
C SER A 54 -21.76 14.06 2.23
N HIS A 55 -20.85 13.50 1.41
CA HIS A 55 -21.05 12.18 0.79
C HIS A 55 -20.91 11.03 1.78
N PHE A 56 -19.97 11.12 2.72
CA PHE A 56 -19.80 10.08 3.74
C PHE A 56 -20.85 10.15 4.85
N LYS A 57 -21.53 11.25 5.05
CA LYS A 57 -22.76 11.28 5.87
C LYS A 57 -23.92 10.51 5.24
N GLN A 58 -23.93 10.39 3.91
CA GLN A 58 -24.94 9.63 3.17
C GLN A 58 -24.63 8.12 3.09
N ILE A 59 -23.43 7.68 3.48
CA ILE A 59 -23.06 6.25 3.48
C ILE A 59 -23.95 5.40 4.39
N ASP A 60 -24.55 5.99 5.42
CA ASP A 60 -25.50 5.27 6.28
C ASP A 60 -26.90 5.12 5.66
N GLU A 61 -27.25 5.84 4.60
CA GLU A 61 -28.62 5.83 4.07
C GLU A 61 -28.78 5.55 2.57
N GLU A 62 -27.86 5.90 1.68
CA GLU A 62 -27.94 5.57 0.24
C GLU A 62 -26.57 5.60 -0.44
N TRP A 63 -25.90 4.45 -0.56
CA TRP A 63 -24.83 4.32 -1.54
C TRP A 63 -25.41 4.37 -2.94
N PRO A 64 -24.74 5.07 -3.89
CA PRO A 64 -25.07 4.87 -5.29
C PRO A 64 -25.06 3.37 -5.59
N ASP A 65 -25.99 2.89 -6.37
CA ASP A 65 -26.07 1.48 -6.85
C ASP A 65 -24.84 1.06 -7.68
N ASP A 66 -23.80 1.88 -7.68
CA ASP A 66 -22.53 1.59 -8.33
C ASP A 66 -21.70 0.60 -7.49
N MET A 67 -21.76 -0.63 -7.93
CA MET A 67 -21.07 -1.77 -7.34
C MET A 67 -19.54 -1.56 -7.29
N GLN A 68 -18.98 -0.68 -8.12
CA GLN A 68 -17.54 -0.44 -8.20
C GLN A 68 -17.04 0.43 -7.04
N SER A 69 -17.71 1.54 -6.74
CA SER A 69 -17.39 2.41 -5.60
C SER A 69 -17.57 1.69 -4.28
N GLN A 70 -18.61 0.87 -4.14
CA GLN A 70 -18.81 0.03 -2.96
C GLN A 70 -17.70 -1.00 -2.79
N ASN A 71 -17.26 -1.61 -3.88
CA ASN A 71 -16.18 -2.58 -3.85
C ASN A 71 -14.84 -1.91 -3.50
N PHE A 72 -14.59 -0.72 -4.05
CA PHE A 72 -13.40 0.07 -3.72
C PHE A 72 -13.38 0.48 -2.25
N TYR A 73 -14.50 0.97 -1.72
CA TYR A 73 -14.63 1.29 -0.29
C TYR A 73 -14.31 0.08 0.61
N ARG A 74 -14.79 -1.09 0.25
CA ARG A 74 -14.63 -2.31 1.06
C ARG A 74 -13.26 -2.95 0.91
N HIS A 75 -12.68 -2.91 -0.26
CA HIS A 75 -11.53 -3.74 -0.64
C HIS A 75 -10.43 -3.01 -1.39
N GLY A 76 -10.66 -1.77 -1.82
CA GLY A 76 -9.74 -1.02 -2.69
C GLY A 76 -8.42 -0.65 -2.01
N VAL A 77 -8.43 -0.47 -0.68
CA VAL A 77 -7.21 -0.19 0.08
C VAL A 77 -6.99 -1.26 1.14
N PHE A 78 -5.73 -1.64 1.33
CA PHE A 78 -5.32 -2.63 2.31
C PHE A 78 -3.98 -2.26 2.92
N GLY A 79 -3.86 -2.33 4.23
CA GLY A 79 -2.63 -2.02 4.94
C GLY A 79 -2.26 -3.07 5.96
N ILE A 80 -0.96 -3.21 6.20
CA ILE A 80 -0.43 -4.04 7.28
C ILE A 80 0.43 -3.18 8.18
N GLU A 81 0.25 -3.33 9.48
CA GLU A 81 1.05 -2.66 10.49
C GLU A 81 1.44 -3.63 11.60
N TYR A 82 2.73 -3.69 11.89
CA TYR A 82 3.29 -4.60 12.88
C TYR A 82 2.88 -4.23 14.30
N LEU A 83 2.93 -2.93 14.64
CA LEU A 83 2.68 -2.43 15.98
C LEU A 83 1.19 -2.22 16.23
N GLY A 84 0.61 -2.98 17.15
CA GLY A 84 -0.82 -2.94 17.44
C GLY A 84 -1.37 -1.56 17.84
N MET A 85 -0.54 -0.70 18.46
CA MET A 85 -0.95 0.67 18.78
C MET A 85 -1.04 1.53 17.52
N ILE A 86 -0.05 1.44 16.64
CA ILE A 86 -0.02 2.18 15.37
C ILE A 86 -1.15 1.70 14.45
N LYS A 87 -1.39 0.38 14.40
CA LYS A 87 -2.56 -0.19 13.69
C LYS A 87 -3.88 0.44 14.17
N LYS A 88 -4.06 0.61 15.48
CA LYS A 88 -5.27 1.29 16.01
C LYS A 88 -5.36 2.74 15.55
N MET A 89 -4.23 3.46 15.52
CA MET A 89 -4.19 4.82 15.00
C MET A 89 -4.54 4.86 13.50
N ALA A 90 -3.99 3.95 12.71
CA ALA A 90 -4.35 3.81 11.29
C ALA A 90 -5.86 3.56 11.13
N ALA A 91 -6.41 2.61 11.88
CA ALA A 91 -7.83 2.29 11.83
C ALA A 91 -8.73 3.50 12.17
N VAL A 92 -8.35 4.30 13.19
CA VAL A 92 -9.06 5.54 13.53
C VAL A 92 -8.90 6.56 12.40
N ASN A 93 -7.71 6.74 11.85
CA ASN A 93 -7.46 7.66 10.75
C ASN A 93 -8.28 7.31 9.50
N LEU A 94 -8.40 6.03 9.17
CA LEU A 94 -9.25 5.58 8.07
C LEU A 94 -10.73 5.84 8.40
N TYR A 95 -11.16 5.46 9.59
CA TYR A 95 -12.56 5.61 10.02
C TYR A 95 -13.05 7.06 9.96
N ILE A 96 -12.28 8.01 10.50
CA ILE A 96 -12.67 9.45 10.46
C ILE A 96 -12.69 10.05 9.05
N ARG A 97 -12.09 9.36 8.07
CA ARG A 97 -12.12 9.71 6.64
C ARG A 97 -13.13 8.88 5.85
N GLY A 98 -13.97 8.12 6.53
CA GLY A 98 -15.02 7.31 5.91
C GLY A 98 -14.52 6.00 5.27
N LEU A 99 -13.28 5.60 5.51
CA LEU A 99 -12.74 4.32 5.04
C LEU A 99 -13.06 3.18 6.02
N ASN A 100 -13.13 1.96 5.48
CA ASN A 100 -13.36 0.79 6.31
C ASN A 100 -12.10 0.46 7.15
N PRO A 101 -12.13 0.56 8.48
CA PRO A 101 -10.97 0.29 9.32
C PRO A 101 -10.56 -1.19 9.36
N VAL A 102 -11.42 -2.10 8.90
CA VAL A 102 -11.14 -3.54 8.78
C VAL A 102 -10.02 -3.82 7.78
N ASN A 103 -9.78 -2.91 6.84
CA ASN A 103 -8.74 -3.06 5.83
C ASN A 103 -7.31 -2.89 6.38
N ILE A 104 -7.15 -2.61 7.67
CA ILE A 104 -5.84 -2.60 8.34
C ILE A 104 -5.65 -3.88 9.14
N GLU A 105 -4.75 -4.72 8.66
CA GLU A 105 -4.34 -5.94 9.33
C GLU A 105 -3.20 -5.67 10.32
N GLN A 106 -3.22 -6.33 11.48
CA GLN A 106 -2.05 -6.36 12.35
C GLN A 106 -1.22 -7.59 12.02
N GLY A 107 0.03 -7.38 11.65
CA GLY A 107 0.91 -8.50 11.36
C GLY A 107 2.29 -8.05 10.91
N ASP A 108 3.13 -9.04 10.74
CA ASP A 108 4.44 -8.86 10.12
C ASP A 108 4.34 -9.22 8.65
N SER A 109 4.44 -8.22 7.79
CA SER A 109 4.30 -8.36 6.34
C SER A 109 5.32 -9.31 5.72
N LEU A 110 6.47 -9.43 6.34
CA LEU A 110 7.51 -10.34 5.90
C LEU A 110 7.27 -11.80 6.34
N ASN A 111 6.31 -12.03 7.23
CA ASN A 111 5.96 -13.36 7.69
C ASN A 111 4.84 -13.96 6.82
N LYS A 112 5.20 -14.90 5.96
CA LYS A 112 4.27 -15.57 5.02
C LYS A 112 2.99 -16.11 5.67
N PHE A 113 3.07 -16.54 6.92
CA PHE A 113 1.94 -17.14 7.63
C PHE A 113 1.21 -16.16 8.56
N GLY A 114 1.72 -14.94 8.66
CA GLY A 114 1.21 -13.93 9.60
C GLY A 114 0.30 -12.87 8.98
N THR A 115 0.15 -12.88 7.65
CA THR A 115 -0.63 -11.86 6.94
C THR A 115 -1.42 -12.43 5.77
N SER A 116 -2.42 -11.70 5.31
CA SER A 116 -3.26 -12.06 4.17
C SER A 116 -2.70 -11.60 2.81
N ILE A 117 -1.41 -11.25 2.74
CA ILE A 117 -0.77 -10.89 1.46
C ILE A 117 -0.75 -12.10 0.52
N MET A 118 -1.25 -11.88 -0.68
CA MET A 118 -1.26 -12.89 -1.75
C MET A 118 -0.38 -12.43 -2.91
N PRO A 119 0.40 -13.34 -3.53
CA PRO A 119 1.12 -13.04 -4.75
C PRO A 119 0.20 -12.57 -5.87
N ASN A 120 0.71 -11.69 -6.75
CA ASN A 120 0.01 -11.21 -7.95
C ASN A 120 -1.42 -10.71 -7.68
N SER A 121 -1.63 -10.03 -6.55
CA SER A 121 -2.98 -9.65 -6.11
C SER A 121 -3.24 -8.15 -6.07
N LYS A 122 -2.21 -7.32 -6.24
CA LYS A 122 -2.31 -5.87 -6.08
C LYS A 122 -2.00 -5.15 -7.38
N THR A 123 -2.79 -4.11 -7.68
CA THR A 123 -2.55 -3.25 -8.84
C THR A 123 -1.61 -2.10 -8.52
N ILE A 124 -1.67 -1.62 -7.28
CA ILE A 124 -0.82 -0.53 -6.79
C ILE A 124 -0.27 -0.88 -5.42
N ILE A 125 1.03 -0.64 -5.25
CA ILE A 125 1.67 -0.71 -3.94
C ILE A 125 2.39 0.61 -3.65
N LEU A 126 2.15 1.16 -2.46
CA LEU A 126 2.79 2.37 -1.96
C LEU A 126 3.39 2.05 -0.61
N ALA A 127 4.67 2.33 -0.42
CA ALA A 127 5.29 1.99 0.85
C ALA A 127 6.44 2.92 1.26
N ASN A 128 6.54 3.13 2.55
CA ASN A 128 7.73 3.64 3.22
C ASN A 128 8.15 2.60 4.27
N PRO A 129 8.79 1.50 3.86
CA PRO A 129 9.15 0.41 4.76
C PRO A 129 10.22 0.86 5.77
N PRO A 130 10.36 0.15 6.90
CA PRO A 130 11.41 0.46 7.88
C PRO A 130 12.81 0.29 7.26
N PHE A 131 13.71 1.24 7.55
CA PHE A 131 15.08 1.22 7.07
C PHE A 131 16.04 0.68 8.13
N GLY A 132 17.03 -0.10 7.69
CA GLY A 132 18.15 -0.54 8.52
C GLY A 132 17.73 -1.47 9.67
N ALA A 133 16.55 -2.02 9.63
CA ALA A 133 16.15 -3.07 10.56
C ALA A 133 16.63 -4.43 10.06
N GLU A 134 17.08 -5.27 10.98
CA GLU A 134 17.37 -6.68 10.69
C GLU A 134 16.22 -7.56 11.19
N THR A 135 15.93 -8.61 10.45
CA THR A 135 14.92 -9.59 10.82
C THR A 135 15.56 -10.87 11.34
N ASP A 136 14.82 -11.60 12.17
CA ASP A 136 15.20 -12.95 12.54
C ASP A 136 14.79 -13.94 11.42
N GLN A 137 15.78 -14.56 10.79
CA GLN A 137 15.56 -15.54 9.70
C GLN A 137 14.66 -16.71 10.09
N THR A 138 14.59 -17.04 11.36
CA THR A 138 13.72 -18.14 11.84
C THR A 138 12.24 -17.82 11.68
N SER A 139 11.90 -16.54 11.59
CA SER A 139 10.52 -16.06 11.43
C SER A 139 10.02 -16.10 9.99
N TYR A 140 10.92 -16.29 9.01
CA TYR A 140 10.61 -16.22 7.56
C TYR A 140 11.00 -17.48 6.78
N PRO A 141 10.63 -18.68 7.21
CA PRO A 141 10.98 -19.87 6.47
C PRO A 141 10.30 -19.86 5.10
N ASN A 142 11.06 -19.92 4.05
CA ASN A 142 10.62 -20.15 2.67
C ASN A 142 9.86 -19.03 1.94
N VAL A 143 9.86 -17.81 2.41
CA VAL A 143 9.27 -16.72 1.62
C VAL A 143 10.13 -16.43 0.38
N TRP A 144 11.44 -16.73 0.48
CA TRP A 144 12.40 -16.35 -0.55
C TRP A 144 13.54 -17.38 -0.59
N GLU A 145 13.42 -18.43 -1.34
CA GLU A 145 14.51 -19.43 -1.48
C GLU A 145 15.84 -18.75 -1.84
N ASP A 146 15.78 -17.74 -2.73
CA ASP A 146 16.95 -16.98 -3.19
C ASP A 146 17.44 -15.93 -2.18
N TYR A 147 16.63 -15.57 -1.17
CA TYR A 147 16.89 -14.53 -0.18
C TYR A 147 16.87 -15.05 1.26
N SER A 148 16.92 -16.35 1.44
CA SER A 148 16.80 -17.01 2.75
C SER A 148 17.85 -16.58 3.79
N THR A 149 18.95 -15.97 3.35
CA THR A 149 20.01 -15.43 4.22
C THR A 149 19.94 -13.91 4.38
N GLU A 150 19.01 -13.26 3.70
CA GLU A 150 18.86 -11.80 3.77
C GLU A 150 18.21 -11.37 5.08
N LYS A 151 18.77 -10.34 5.70
CA LYS A 151 18.28 -9.76 6.96
C LYS A 151 17.82 -8.32 6.81
N GLU A 152 18.28 -7.65 5.76
CA GLU A 152 17.98 -6.24 5.54
C GLU A 152 16.50 -6.11 5.09
N THR A 153 15.70 -5.49 5.93
CA THR A 153 14.26 -5.39 5.73
C THR A 153 13.90 -4.66 4.45
N THR A 154 14.66 -3.66 4.02
CA THR A 154 14.40 -2.92 2.78
C THR A 154 14.41 -3.84 1.56
N ILE A 155 15.39 -4.76 1.48
CA ILE A 155 15.49 -5.74 0.38
C ILE A 155 14.28 -6.67 0.39
N LEU A 156 13.94 -7.19 1.57
CA LEU A 156 12.81 -8.10 1.76
C LEU A 156 11.47 -7.43 1.41
N PHE A 157 11.27 -6.19 1.83
CA PHE A 157 10.05 -5.45 1.50
C PHE A 157 9.93 -5.15 0.01
N VAL A 158 11.00 -4.72 -0.66
CA VAL A 158 10.96 -4.47 -2.11
C VAL A 158 10.66 -5.76 -2.87
N LYS A 159 11.23 -6.89 -2.45
CA LYS A 159 10.91 -8.20 -3.04
C LYS A 159 9.45 -8.58 -2.82
N LEU A 160 8.95 -8.45 -1.57
CA LEU A 160 7.55 -8.69 -1.24
C LEU A 160 6.60 -7.87 -2.13
N MET A 161 6.91 -6.60 -2.32
CA MET A 161 6.10 -5.71 -3.17
C MET A 161 6.06 -6.17 -4.61
N LEU A 162 7.21 -6.55 -5.18
CA LEU A 162 7.27 -7.10 -6.54
C LEU A 162 6.42 -8.36 -6.69
N ASP A 163 6.52 -9.29 -5.74
CA ASP A 163 5.77 -10.54 -5.80
C ASP A 163 4.26 -10.35 -5.59
N SER A 164 3.88 -9.30 -4.89
CA SER A 164 2.48 -8.99 -4.62
C SER A 164 1.80 -8.24 -5.76
N LEU A 165 2.58 -7.57 -6.61
CA LEU A 165 2.07 -6.88 -7.79
C LEU A 165 1.61 -7.87 -8.86
N GLN A 166 0.47 -7.60 -9.47
CA GLN A 166 0.07 -8.26 -10.71
C GLN A 166 0.79 -7.64 -11.93
N ASP A 167 0.77 -8.35 -13.04
CA ASP A 167 1.35 -7.87 -14.29
C ASP A 167 0.76 -6.50 -14.68
N GLY A 168 1.64 -5.55 -14.98
CA GLY A 168 1.26 -4.17 -15.27
C GLY A 168 0.94 -3.31 -14.03
N GLY A 169 1.04 -3.87 -12.84
CA GLY A 169 0.86 -3.13 -11.59
C GLY A 169 1.93 -2.06 -11.38
N LYS A 170 1.64 -1.10 -10.51
CA LYS A 170 2.52 0.04 -10.24
C LYS A 170 2.97 0.03 -8.78
N CYS A 171 4.24 0.32 -8.54
CA CYS A 171 4.79 0.45 -7.20
C CYS A 171 5.51 1.79 -7.04
N ALA A 172 5.26 2.46 -5.92
CA ALA A 172 6.12 3.57 -5.47
C ALA A 172 6.59 3.29 -4.06
N VAL A 173 7.90 3.24 -3.88
CA VAL A 173 8.53 2.91 -2.61
C VAL A 173 9.61 3.92 -2.26
N ILE A 174 9.67 4.30 -0.99
CA ILE A 174 10.78 5.07 -0.45
C ILE A 174 11.84 4.09 0.01
N VAL A 175 13.05 4.23 -0.51
CA VAL A 175 14.20 3.41 -0.11
C VAL A 175 15.36 4.31 0.30
N SER A 176 16.28 3.77 1.11
CA SER A 176 17.53 4.48 1.43
C SER A 176 18.41 4.57 0.19
N GLU A 177 19.24 5.64 0.09
CA GLU A 177 20.20 5.79 -0.99
C GLU A 177 21.15 4.58 -1.08
N GLY A 178 21.51 4.00 0.07
CA GLY A 178 22.35 2.80 0.15
C GLY A 178 21.79 1.63 -0.66
N PHE A 179 20.48 1.47 -0.76
CA PHE A 179 19.86 0.40 -1.53
C PHE A 179 20.34 0.34 -2.99
N LEU A 180 20.61 1.49 -3.59
CA LEU A 180 21.10 1.58 -4.97
C LEU A 180 22.55 1.13 -5.12
N THR A 181 23.34 1.18 -4.05
CA THR A 181 24.79 0.96 -4.06
C THR A 181 25.26 -0.24 -3.25
N TRP A 182 24.39 -0.89 -2.49
CA TRP A 182 24.76 -2.06 -1.68
C TRP A 182 25.36 -3.19 -2.51
N ASP A 183 26.42 -3.79 -1.98
CA ASP A 183 27.21 -4.81 -2.67
C ASP A 183 26.79 -6.25 -2.34
N GLN A 184 25.84 -6.44 -1.40
CA GLN A 184 25.31 -7.76 -1.07
C GLN A 184 24.72 -8.44 -2.32
N SER A 185 24.87 -9.76 -2.39
CA SER A 185 24.37 -10.57 -3.52
C SER A 185 22.86 -10.43 -3.70
N SER A 186 22.09 -10.41 -2.63
CA SER A 186 20.65 -10.22 -2.61
C SER A 186 20.24 -8.85 -3.18
N ALA A 187 20.94 -7.78 -2.80
CA ALA A 187 20.68 -6.43 -3.31
C ALA A 187 20.98 -6.34 -4.82
N LYS A 188 22.08 -6.97 -5.27
CA LYS A 188 22.43 -7.04 -6.70
C LYS A 188 21.38 -7.82 -7.50
N ALA A 189 20.98 -9.00 -7.01
CA ALA A 189 19.96 -9.82 -7.65
C ALA A 189 18.61 -9.11 -7.73
N LEU A 190 18.21 -8.40 -6.66
CA LEU A 190 16.97 -7.63 -6.65
C LEU A 190 17.02 -6.44 -7.63
N ARG A 191 18.15 -5.72 -7.72
CA ARG A 191 18.31 -4.64 -8.71
C ARG A 191 18.28 -5.18 -10.15
N GLU A 192 18.89 -6.34 -10.40
CA GLU A 192 18.82 -7.00 -11.70
C GLU A 192 17.38 -7.39 -12.06
N MET A 193 16.64 -7.92 -11.10
CA MET A 193 15.21 -8.22 -11.26
C MET A 193 14.41 -6.96 -11.58
N LEU A 194 14.62 -5.87 -10.84
CA LEU A 194 13.96 -4.59 -11.10
C LEU A 194 14.25 -4.05 -12.50
N LEU A 195 15.51 -4.13 -12.96
CA LEU A 195 15.91 -3.67 -14.28
C LEU A 195 15.38 -4.53 -15.43
N THR A 196 15.11 -5.80 -15.18
CA THR A 196 14.66 -6.75 -16.19
C THR A 196 13.14 -6.94 -16.24
N GLN A 197 12.46 -6.77 -15.11
CA GLN A 197 11.04 -7.07 -14.98
C GLN A 197 10.17 -5.83 -14.75
N ALA A 198 10.75 -4.68 -14.38
CA ALA A 198 10.02 -3.46 -14.12
C ALA A 198 10.47 -2.31 -15.02
N ASN A 199 9.53 -1.40 -15.29
CA ASN A 199 9.83 -0.12 -15.94
C ASN A 199 10.09 0.94 -14.87
N LEU A 200 11.34 1.20 -14.57
CA LEU A 200 11.75 2.17 -13.56
C LEU A 200 11.57 3.61 -14.05
N LYS A 201 11.07 4.48 -13.19
CA LYS A 201 10.88 5.91 -13.46
C LYS A 201 11.66 6.77 -12.47
#